data_a67a8e17b89819ffd309daa9cb9fef46
#
_entry.id   a67a8e17b89819ffd309daa9cb9fef46
#
_cell.length_a   1.000
_cell.length_b   1.000
_cell.length_c   1.000
_cell.angle_alpha   90.00
_cell.angle_beta   90.00
_cell.angle_gamma   90.00
#
_symmetry.space_group_name_H-M   'P 1'
#
loop_
_entity.id
_entity.type
_entity.pdbx_description
1 polymer ?
#
loop_
_entity_poly.entity_id
_entity_poly.type
_entity_poly.pdbx_seq_one_letter_code
_entity_poly.pdbx_strand_id
1 'polypeptide(L)'
;MLVLHDVAPSTWADYRAFVEAVDRLGNVPMTWLVVPDFHRRDALEAHPAFCRRLDERVARGDELALHGHFHEDTEPGPRTARDWFMRRVYTHEGEFYQLSREAALARLRPGIDLFRRHDWPLHGFVAPAWLMSDGTRQALRELPLRYTSDPQHLYHLPDFTAVEAPGLVWSARSAWRRGMSKVISEQREQRWRQAPVIRLGLHPVDMRHRFSRDYWWRTLERLLADGRVPMTKIDWLTRQRTQAERAA
;
A
#
# COMPACT_ATOMS: atom_id res chain seq x y z
N MET A 1 -2.38 -6.61 -9.42
CA MET A 1 -2.47 -6.59 -7.94
C MET A 1 -3.48 -5.54 -7.52
N LEU A 2 -4.37 -5.87 -6.60
CA LEU A 2 -5.30 -4.92 -5.97
C LEU A 2 -4.75 -4.56 -4.58
N VAL A 3 -4.50 -3.28 -4.33
CA VAL A 3 -3.83 -2.79 -3.12
C VAL A 3 -4.71 -1.76 -2.43
N LEU A 4 -5.07 -2.00 -1.18
CA LEU A 4 -5.84 -1.09 -0.35
C LEU A 4 -4.88 -0.34 0.58
N HIS A 5 -4.81 0.98 0.43
CA HIS A 5 -4.01 1.87 1.28
C HIS A 5 -4.77 2.28 2.53
N ASP A 6 -4.06 2.76 3.54
CA ASP A 6 -4.63 3.38 4.75
C ASP A 6 -5.69 2.50 5.44
N VAL A 7 -5.43 1.19 5.49
CA VAL A 7 -6.37 0.24 6.09
C VAL A 7 -6.33 0.36 7.61
N ALA A 8 -7.44 0.82 8.19
CA ALA A 8 -7.64 1.03 9.61
C ALA A 8 -9.11 0.83 9.97
N PRO A 9 -9.49 0.66 11.25
CA PRO A 9 -10.88 0.51 11.66
C PRO A 9 -11.78 1.65 11.14
N SER A 10 -11.33 2.91 11.26
CA SER A 10 -12.08 4.09 10.83
C SER A 10 -12.24 4.22 9.31
N THR A 11 -11.33 3.63 8.52
CA THR A 11 -11.39 3.67 7.06
C THR A 11 -12.14 2.49 6.45
N TRP A 12 -12.41 1.46 7.25
CA TRP A 12 -13.08 0.25 6.77
C TRP A 12 -14.47 0.50 6.16
N ALA A 13 -15.23 1.42 6.74
CA ALA A 13 -16.56 1.75 6.23
C ALA A 13 -16.55 2.20 4.77
N ASP A 14 -15.50 2.90 4.36
CA ASP A 14 -15.31 3.34 2.97
C ASP A 14 -15.06 2.15 2.02
N TYR A 15 -14.24 1.19 2.45
CA TYR A 15 -13.85 0.04 1.63
C TYR A 15 -14.89 -1.08 1.55
N ARG A 16 -15.70 -1.25 2.60
CA ARG A 16 -16.52 -2.45 2.80
C ARG A 16 -17.30 -2.86 1.56
N ALA A 17 -18.08 -1.95 0.97
CA ALA A 17 -18.93 -2.29 -0.16
C ALA A 17 -18.12 -2.71 -1.41
N PHE A 18 -16.95 -2.10 -1.62
CA PHE A 18 -16.06 -2.44 -2.72
C PHE A 18 -15.43 -3.82 -2.51
N VAL A 19 -14.91 -4.10 -1.32
CA VAL A 19 -14.30 -5.39 -0.96
C VAL A 19 -15.33 -6.52 -1.07
N GLU A 20 -16.54 -6.33 -0.53
CA GLU A 20 -17.63 -7.31 -0.66
C GLU A 20 -18.03 -7.56 -2.13
N ALA A 21 -17.94 -6.54 -2.98
CA ALA A 21 -18.17 -6.71 -4.42
C ALA A 21 -17.04 -7.52 -5.09
N VAL A 22 -15.79 -7.24 -4.73
CA VAL A 22 -14.62 -8.01 -5.21
C VAL A 22 -14.71 -9.48 -4.76
N ASP A 23 -15.12 -9.72 -3.52
CA ASP A 23 -15.31 -11.08 -2.99
C ASP A 23 -16.31 -11.91 -3.81
N ARG A 24 -17.32 -11.27 -4.41
CA ARG A 24 -18.30 -11.95 -5.30
C ARG A 24 -17.75 -12.30 -6.68
N LEU A 25 -16.64 -11.71 -7.10
CA LEU A 25 -15.94 -12.11 -8.35
C LEU A 25 -15.19 -13.43 -8.22
N GLY A 26 -15.05 -13.95 -7.00
CA GLY A 26 -14.31 -15.18 -6.72
C GLY A 26 -12.91 -14.92 -6.18
N ASN A 27 -11.92 -15.65 -6.67
CA ASN A 27 -10.56 -15.62 -6.13
C ASN A 27 -9.76 -14.38 -6.65
N VAL A 28 -9.98 -13.23 -6.03
CA VAL A 28 -9.23 -11.99 -6.28
C VAL A 28 -8.53 -11.57 -4.98
N PRO A 29 -7.32 -12.11 -4.70
CA PRO A 29 -6.58 -11.75 -3.51
C PRO A 29 -6.13 -10.28 -3.56
N MET A 30 -6.09 -9.63 -2.40
CA MET A 30 -5.75 -8.23 -2.22
C MET A 30 -4.55 -8.08 -1.29
N THR A 31 -3.77 -7.01 -1.46
CA THR A 31 -2.79 -6.58 -0.46
C THR A 31 -3.37 -5.41 0.34
N TRP A 32 -3.47 -5.58 1.65
CA TRP A 32 -4.00 -4.60 2.60
C TRP A 32 -2.84 -3.89 3.29
N LEU A 33 -2.69 -2.60 3.05
CA LEU A 33 -1.67 -1.78 3.69
C LEU A 33 -2.22 -1.27 5.02
N VAL A 34 -1.89 -1.98 6.09
CA VAL A 34 -2.47 -1.82 7.43
C VAL A 34 -1.69 -0.79 8.23
N VAL A 35 -2.41 0.16 8.82
CA VAL A 35 -1.86 1.19 9.73
C VAL A 35 -2.20 0.81 11.18
N PRO A 36 -1.20 0.56 12.05
CA PRO A 36 -1.43 0.11 13.42
C PRO A 36 -2.23 1.05 14.31
N ASP A 37 -1.99 2.36 14.20
CA ASP A 37 -2.68 3.39 14.99
C ASP A 37 -2.92 4.65 14.14
N PHE A 38 -3.93 4.58 13.28
CA PHE A 38 -4.19 5.61 12.28
C PHE A 38 -4.47 6.97 12.92
N HIS A 39 -3.57 7.94 12.61
CA HIS A 39 -3.60 9.30 13.16
C HIS A 39 -3.60 9.36 14.69
N ARG A 40 -2.99 8.39 15.39
CA ARG A 40 -2.91 8.28 16.87
C ARG A 40 -4.27 8.25 17.57
N ARG A 41 -5.32 7.83 16.89
CA ARG A 41 -6.71 7.88 17.35
C ARG A 41 -7.48 6.60 17.10
N ASP A 42 -6.89 5.68 16.33
CA ASP A 42 -7.60 4.52 15.82
C ASP A 42 -6.71 3.27 15.88
N ALA A 43 -6.23 2.99 17.12
CA ALA A 43 -5.37 1.84 17.38
C ALA A 43 -6.11 0.54 17.10
N LEU A 44 -5.56 -0.32 16.26
CA LEU A 44 -6.15 -1.61 15.87
C LEU A 44 -6.54 -2.47 17.07
N GLU A 45 -5.71 -2.51 18.11
CA GLU A 45 -5.94 -3.32 19.32
C GLU A 45 -7.19 -2.88 20.10
N ALA A 46 -7.65 -1.64 19.92
CA ALA A 46 -8.93 -1.17 20.47
C ALA A 46 -10.16 -1.68 19.70
N HIS A 47 -9.95 -2.33 18.52
CA HIS A 47 -11.01 -2.77 17.63
C HIS A 47 -10.96 -4.28 17.33
N PRO A 48 -11.26 -5.17 18.31
CA PRO A 48 -11.13 -6.63 18.13
C PRO A 48 -11.96 -7.19 16.99
N ALA A 49 -13.11 -6.59 16.69
CA ALA A 49 -13.95 -7.02 15.56
C ALA A 49 -13.26 -6.74 14.20
N PHE A 50 -12.47 -5.67 14.12
CA PHE A 50 -11.71 -5.38 12.91
C PHE A 50 -10.47 -6.28 12.80
N CYS A 51 -9.80 -6.59 13.92
CA CYS A 51 -8.72 -7.58 13.92
C CYS A 51 -9.20 -8.95 13.43
N ARG A 52 -10.35 -9.45 13.92
CA ARG A 52 -10.95 -10.70 13.40
C ARG A 52 -11.23 -10.65 11.90
N ARG A 53 -11.62 -9.49 11.37
CA ARG A 53 -11.78 -9.33 9.93
C ARG A 53 -10.44 -9.47 9.18
N LEU A 54 -9.36 -8.93 9.71
CA LEU A 54 -8.03 -9.12 9.13
C LEU A 54 -7.61 -10.59 9.19
N ASP A 55 -7.93 -11.32 10.29
CA ASP A 55 -7.72 -12.76 10.38
C ASP A 55 -8.46 -13.51 9.24
N GLU A 56 -9.75 -13.17 9.04
CA GLU A 56 -10.56 -13.74 7.94
C GLU A 56 -9.94 -13.44 6.56
N ARG A 57 -9.36 -12.25 6.38
CA ARG A 57 -8.73 -11.86 5.10
C ARG A 57 -7.45 -12.65 4.84
N VAL A 58 -6.62 -12.82 5.86
CA VAL A 58 -5.42 -13.69 5.78
C VAL A 58 -5.81 -15.12 5.45
N ALA A 59 -6.82 -15.66 6.12
CA ALA A 59 -7.32 -17.02 5.88
C ALA A 59 -7.87 -17.22 4.46
N ARG A 60 -8.33 -16.16 3.80
CA ARG A 60 -8.79 -16.18 2.40
C ARG A 60 -7.65 -16.03 1.37
N GLY A 61 -6.43 -15.82 1.80
CA GLY A 61 -5.27 -15.63 0.92
C GLY A 61 -4.94 -14.17 0.59
N ASP A 62 -5.51 -13.21 1.30
CA ASP A 62 -5.07 -11.83 1.21
C ASP A 62 -3.74 -11.63 1.93
N GLU A 63 -2.99 -10.65 1.51
CA GLU A 63 -1.76 -10.21 2.16
C GLU A 63 -2.01 -8.98 3.02
N LEU A 64 -1.48 -9.00 4.25
CA LEU A 64 -1.35 -7.81 5.07
C LEU A 64 0.09 -7.29 4.99
N ALA A 65 0.27 -6.00 4.77
CA ALA A 65 1.56 -5.34 4.79
C ALA A 65 1.51 -4.10 5.69
N LEU A 66 2.60 -3.79 6.36
CA LEU A 66 2.68 -2.65 7.27
C LEU A 66 2.74 -1.32 6.49
N HIS A 67 1.91 -0.34 6.88
CA HIS A 67 1.81 0.97 6.22
C HIS A 67 2.04 2.13 7.19
N GLY A 68 3.30 2.33 7.57
CA GLY A 68 3.62 3.25 8.66
C GLY A 68 3.22 2.69 10.02
N HIS A 69 3.12 3.58 10.99
CA HIS A 69 2.56 3.28 12.32
C HIS A 69 1.38 4.20 12.64
N PHE A 70 1.56 5.51 12.39
CA PHE A 70 0.55 6.52 12.64
C PHE A 70 -0.03 7.14 11.36
N HIS A 71 0.65 6.97 10.22
CA HIS A 71 0.32 7.62 8.96
C HIS A 71 0.27 9.16 9.08
N GLU A 72 1.11 9.72 9.92
CA GLU A 72 1.17 11.15 10.24
C GLU A 72 2.61 11.62 10.36
N ASP A 73 2.93 12.75 9.71
CA ASP A 73 4.22 13.42 9.85
C ASP A 73 4.25 14.27 11.12
N THR A 74 4.98 13.82 12.13
CA THR A 74 5.14 14.50 13.44
C THR A 74 6.53 15.08 13.65
N GLU A 75 7.40 15.02 12.65
CA GLU A 75 8.75 15.52 12.77
C GLU A 75 8.77 17.06 12.91
N PRO A 76 9.83 17.64 13.51
CA PRO A 76 10.00 19.09 13.61
C PRO A 76 9.88 19.79 12.25
N GLY A 77 9.57 21.07 12.27
CA GLY A 77 9.29 21.88 11.08
C GLY A 77 10.31 21.73 9.94
N PRO A 78 9.94 22.11 8.72
CA PRO A 78 10.77 21.89 7.53
C PRO A 78 12.10 22.65 7.63
N ARG A 79 13.18 22.01 7.20
CA ARG A 79 14.55 22.56 7.25
C ARG A 79 14.98 23.20 5.94
N THR A 80 14.34 22.85 4.82
CA THR A 80 14.63 23.39 3.47
C THR A 80 13.35 23.74 2.73
N ALA A 81 13.44 24.56 1.68
CA ALA A 81 12.29 24.90 0.83
C ALA A 81 11.67 23.63 0.16
N ARG A 82 12.51 22.67 -0.25
CA ARG A 82 12.06 21.38 -0.79
C ARG A 82 11.30 20.57 0.27
N ASP A 83 11.83 20.52 1.48
CA ASP A 83 11.22 19.84 2.61
C ASP A 83 9.88 20.50 2.98
N TRP A 84 9.84 21.84 3.01
CA TRP A 84 8.60 22.58 3.19
C TRP A 84 7.54 22.21 2.13
N PHE A 85 7.93 22.16 0.86
CA PHE A 85 7.03 21.80 -0.22
C PHE A 85 6.52 20.36 -0.06
N MET A 86 7.40 19.40 0.18
CA MET A 86 7.04 17.99 0.33
C MET A 86 6.10 17.77 1.52
N ARG A 87 6.34 18.43 2.65
CA ARG A 87 5.61 18.20 3.90
C ARG A 87 4.37 19.08 4.09
N ARG A 88 4.27 20.22 3.39
CA ARG A 88 3.17 21.17 3.54
C ARG A 88 2.27 21.26 2.33
N VAL A 89 2.80 20.99 1.14
CA VAL A 89 2.08 21.14 -0.13
C VAL A 89 1.78 19.77 -0.74
N TYR A 90 2.76 18.86 -0.77
CA TYR A 90 2.60 17.55 -1.37
C TYR A 90 1.79 16.61 -0.46
N THR A 91 2.21 16.43 0.80
CA THR A 91 1.50 15.56 1.76
C THR A 91 1.86 15.88 3.22
N HIS A 92 0.93 15.59 4.14
CA HIS A 92 1.18 15.58 5.59
C HIS A 92 1.43 14.16 6.12
N GLU A 93 1.60 13.18 5.24
CA GLU A 93 1.68 11.76 5.55
C GLU A 93 3.12 11.23 5.53
N GLY A 94 4.11 12.14 5.50
CA GLY A 94 5.53 11.79 5.37
C GLY A 94 6.17 11.21 6.65
N GLU A 95 5.50 10.28 7.33
CA GLU A 95 5.93 9.71 8.62
C GLU A 95 7.38 9.21 8.63
N PHE A 96 7.88 8.71 7.50
CA PHE A 96 9.24 8.12 7.36
C PHE A 96 10.19 8.98 6.52
N TYR A 97 9.81 10.21 6.20
CA TYR A 97 10.54 11.05 5.26
C TYR A 97 11.90 11.55 5.79
N GLN A 98 12.01 11.78 7.10
CA GLN A 98 13.23 12.39 7.71
C GLN A 98 13.79 11.60 8.90
N LEU A 99 13.33 10.38 9.14
CA LEU A 99 13.76 9.60 10.29
C LEU A 99 15.23 9.18 10.16
N SER A 100 15.96 9.21 11.29
CA SER A 100 17.21 8.47 11.42
C SER A 100 16.93 6.96 11.40
N ARG A 101 17.97 6.16 11.25
CA ARG A 101 17.85 4.69 11.30
C ARG A 101 17.23 4.22 12.62
N GLU A 102 17.71 4.74 13.74
CA GLU A 102 17.22 4.41 15.08
C GLU A 102 15.75 4.80 15.26
N ALA A 103 15.38 6.03 14.82
CA ALA A 103 14.01 6.51 14.87
C ALA A 103 13.08 5.66 13.98
N ALA A 104 13.54 5.27 12.79
CA ALA A 104 12.78 4.41 11.89
C ALA A 104 12.57 3.00 12.49
N LEU A 105 13.61 2.39 13.09
CA LEU A 105 13.49 1.12 13.81
C LEU A 105 12.50 1.22 14.98
N ALA A 106 12.61 2.28 15.79
CA ALA A 106 11.70 2.52 16.91
C ALA A 106 10.24 2.68 16.44
N ARG A 107 10.02 3.27 15.25
CA ARG A 107 8.69 3.47 14.66
C ARG A 107 8.12 2.19 14.04
N LEU A 108 8.96 1.34 13.44
CA LEU A 108 8.54 0.11 12.77
C LEU A 108 8.26 -1.05 13.75
N ARG A 109 9.08 -1.18 14.81
CA ARG A 109 8.99 -2.29 15.77
C ARG A 109 7.61 -2.51 16.36
N PRO A 110 6.89 -1.50 16.88
CA PRO A 110 5.55 -1.71 17.44
C PRO A 110 4.55 -2.29 16.43
N GLY A 111 4.62 -1.86 15.16
CA GLY A 111 3.81 -2.43 14.09
C GLY A 111 4.17 -3.89 13.79
N ILE A 112 5.46 -4.21 13.71
CA ILE A 112 5.93 -5.59 13.52
C ILE A 112 5.49 -6.47 14.70
N ASP A 113 5.60 -5.97 15.93
CA ASP A 113 5.17 -6.69 17.12
C ASP A 113 3.63 -6.90 17.17
N LEU A 114 2.87 -5.94 16.66
CA LEU A 114 1.42 -6.10 16.48
C LEU A 114 1.11 -7.28 15.55
N PHE A 115 1.72 -7.31 14.38
CA PHE A 115 1.53 -8.40 13.43
C PHE A 115 1.91 -9.75 14.04
N ARG A 116 3.01 -9.82 14.78
CA ARG A 116 3.45 -11.04 15.47
C ARG A 116 2.45 -11.50 16.55
N ARG A 117 1.86 -10.57 17.34
CA ARG A 117 0.85 -10.92 18.36
C ARG A 117 -0.42 -11.50 17.79
N HIS A 118 -0.76 -11.14 16.55
CA HIS A 118 -1.93 -11.64 15.83
C HIS A 118 -1.60 -12.82 14.89
N ASP A 119 -0.37 -13.32 14.88
CA ASP A 119 0.10 -14.35 13.94
C ASP A 119 -0.14 -13.99 12.46
N TRP A 120 -0.19 -12.69 12.13
CA TRP A 120 -0.30 -12.23 10.75
C TRP A 120 1.04 -12.32 10.03
N PRO A 121 1.13 -13.03 8.89
CA PRO A 121 2.35 -13.04 8.08
C PRO A 121 2.71 -11.63 7.62
N LEU A 122 3.87 -11.13 8.04
CA LEU A 122 4.38 -9.83 7.63
C LEU A 122 5.54 -9.99 6.66
N HIS A 123 5.30 -9.65 5.41
CA HIS A 123 6.32 -9.74 4.36
C HIS A 123 6.79 -8.38 3.86
N GLY A 124 5.97 -7.36 3.94
CA GLY A 124 6.24 -6.06 3.35
C GLY A 124 5.95 -4.87 4.23
N PHE A 125 6.69 -3.80 3.95
CA PHE A 125 6.43 -2.46 4.46
C PHE A 125 6.28 -1.48 3.29
N VAL A 126 5.29 -0.63 3.35
CA VAL A 126 5.12 0.47 2.40
C VAL A 126 5.04 1.77 3.20
N ALA A 127 5.97 2.69 2.95
CA ALA A 127 5.95 3.97 3.63
C ALA A 127 4.75 4.80 3.19
N PRO A 128 4.07 5.52 4.11
CA PRO A 128 3.07 6.51 3.77
C PRO A 128 3.59 7.50 2.73
N ALA A 129 2.74 7.85 1.77
CA ALA A 129 3.10 8.65 0.59
C ALA A 129 4.36 8.19 -0.17
N TRP A 130 4.85 6.97 0.08
CA TRP A 130 6.11 6.39 -0.46
C TRP A 130 7.37 7.19 -0.11
N LEU A 131 7.30 8.01 0.93
CA LEU A 131 8.42 8.86 1.35
C LEU A 131 9.27 8.15 2.41
N MET A 132 10.54 7.93 2.09
CA MET A 132 11.51 7.30 2.97
C MET A 132 12.83 8.07 2.98
N SER A 133 13.38 8.30 4.19
CA SER A 133 14.76 8.76 4.37
C SER A 133 15.77 7.64 4.11
N ASP A 134 17.04 8.00 3.98
CA ASP A 134 18.14 7.02 3.95
C ASP A 134 18.20 6.22 5.25
N GLY A 135 17.91 6.84 6.40
CA GLY A 135 17.82 6.15 7.69
C GLY A 135 16.72 5.09 7.71
N THR A 136 15.54 5.39 7.12
CA THR A 136 14.48 4.39 6.95
C THR A 136 14.92 3.24 6.05
N ARG A 137 15.61 3.52 4.95
CA ARG A 137 16.14 2.46 4.07
C ARG A 137 17.16 1.58 4.79
N GLN A 138 18.03 2.17 5.64
CA GLN A 138 18.97 1.41 6.46
C GLN A 138 18.23 0.52 7.47
N ALA A 139 17.22 1.05 8.16
CA ALA A 139 16.40 0.29 9.09
C ALA A 139 15.71 -0.92 8.42
N LEU A 140 15.20 -0.75 7.20
CA LEU A 140 14.54 -1.84 6.46
C LEU A 140 15.50 -2.97 6.07
N ARG A 141 16.80 -2.70 5.91
CA ARG A 141 17.81 -3.76 5.65
C ARG A 141 18.03 -4.69 6.82
N GLU A 142 17.69 -4.28 8.03
CA GLU A 142 17.92 -5.03 9.27
C GLU A 142 16.68 -5.80 9.75
N LEU A 143 15.53 -5.51 9.15
CA LEU A 143 14.25 -6.11 9.55
C LEU A 143 13.92 -7.34 8.70
N PRO A 144 13.20 -8.34 9.25
CA PRO A 144 12.84 -9.55 8.54
C PRO A 144 11.72 -9.31 7.52
N LEU A 145 11.88 -8.27 6.71
CA LEU A 145 10.93 -7.91 5.65
C LEU A 145 11.49 -8.33 4.30
N ARG A 146 10.62 -8.72 3.40
CA ARG A 146 10.98 -9.21 2.07
C ARG A 146 10.89 -8.15 1.00
N TYR A 147 10.06 -7.11 1.20
CA TYR A 147 9.89 -6.04 0.21
C TYR A 147 9.45 -4.71 0.80
N THR A 148 9.72 -3.67 0.03
CA THR A 148 9.06 -2.36 0.09
C THR A 148 8.63 -1.93 -1.31
N SER A 149 7.94 -0.79 -1.46
CA SER A 149 7.52 -0.30 -2.78
C SER A 149 7.45 1.21 -2.86
N ASP A 150 7.58 1.72 -4.09
CA ASP A 150 7.22 3.07 -4.51
C ASP A 150 6.10 3.02 -5.59
N PRO A 151 5.68 4.12 -6.20
CA PRO A 151 4.64 4.10 -7.23
C PRO A 151 4.98 3.30 -8.49
N GLN A 152 6.25 3.04 -8.78
CA GLN A 152 6.69 2.37 -10.01
C GLN A 152 7.32 1.01 -9.78
N HIS A 153 7.89 0.76 -8.60
CA HIS A 153 8.68 -0.44 -8.32
C HIS A 153 8.22 -1.16 -7.05
N LEU A 154 8.48 -2.46 -7.04
CA LEU A 154 8.68 -3.25 -5.83
C LEU A 154 10.18 -3.45 -5.63
N TYR A 155 10.63 -3.37 -4.40
CA TYR A 155 12.04 -3.55 -4.04
C TYR A 155 12.20 -4.79 -3.18
N HIS A 156 13.04 -5.71 -3.58
CA HIS A 156 13.46 -6.80 -2.71
C HIS A 156 14.31 -6.27 -1.54
N LEU A 157 14.07 -6.76 -0.36
CA LEU A 157 14.89 -6.50 0.81
C LEU A 157 15.77 -7.70 1.12
N PRO A 158 16.96 -7.50 1.65
CA PRO A 158 17.53 -6.24 2.17
C PRO A 158 18.29 -5.39 1.14
N ASP A 159 18.52 -5.86 -0.08
CA ASP A 159 19.42 -5.26 -1.07
C ASP A 159 18.79 -4.10 -1.86
N PHE A 160 17.48 -3.90 -1.77
CA PHE A 160 16.72 -2.93 -2.56
C PHE A 160 16.80 -3.15 -4.08
N THR A 161 16.97 -4.38 -4.53
CA THR A 161 16.85 -4.70 -5.95
C THR A 161 15.46 -4.35 -6.45
N ALA A 162 15.41 -3.43 -7.42
CA ALA A 162 14.16 -2.90 -7.96
C ALA A 162 13.58 -3.84 -9.03
N VAL A 163 12.27 -4.05 -8.97
CA VAL A 163 11.50 -4.74 -10.01
C VAL A 163 10.38 -3.83 -10.47
N GLU A 164 10.26 -3.62 -11.77
CA GLU A 164 9.23 -2.76 -12.33
C GLU A 164 7.84 -3.33 -12.06
N ALA A 165 7.02 -2.55 -11.38
CA ALA A 165 5.65 -2.91 -11.00
C ALA A 165 4.81 -1.63 -10.91
N PRO A 166 4.45 -1.01 -12.04
CA PRO A 166 3.80 0.28 -12.07
C PRO A 166 2.43 0.26 -11.37
N GLY A 167 2.15 1.35 -10.64
CA GLY A 167 0.93 1.54 -9.87
C GLY A 167 0.03 2.64 -10.45
N LEU A 168 -1.24 2.32 -10.66
CA LEU A 168 -2.29 3.31 -10.86
C LEU A 168 -2.75 3.79 -9.49
N VAL A 169 -2.73 5.09 -9.28
CA VAL A 169 -3.14 5.73 -8.03
C VAL A 169 -3.92 6.99 -8.36
N TRP A 170 -4.98 7.25 -7.59
CA TRP A 170 -5.80 8.45 -7.74
C TRP A 170 -5.54 9.47 -6.65
N SER A 171 -5.77 10.75 -6.99
CA SER A 171 -5.90 11.85 -6.04
C SER A 171 -7.36 12.30 -6.01
N ALA A 172 -8.15 11.74 -5.09
CA ALA A 172 -9.59 12.01 -5.03
C ALA A 172 -9.97 13.20 -4.12
N ARG A 173 -8.97 13.93 -3.56
CA ARG A 173 -9.18 15.01 -2.59
C ARG A 173 -9.99 16.21 -3.11
N SER A 174 -10.03 16.46 -4.42
CA SER A 174 -10.83 17.53 -5.03
C SER A 174 -11.41 17.12 -6.37
N ALA A 175 -12.49 17.80 -6.83
CA ALA A 175 -13.20 17.44 -8.07
C ALA A 175 -12.28 17.53 -9.30
N TRP A 176 -11.48 18.59 -9.43
CA TRP A 176 -10.56 18.75 -10.55
C TRP A 176 -9.42 17.71 -10.52
N ARG A 177 -8.91 17.36 -9.32
CA ARG A 177 -7.90 16.29 -9.15
C ARG A 177 -8.47 14.94 -9.56
N ARG A 178 -9.74 14.65 -9.24
CA ARG A 178 -10.41 13.42 -9.71
C ARG A 178 -10.48 13.34 -11.23
N GLY A 179 -10.86 14.45 -11.88
CA GLY A 179 -10.90 14.53 -13.36
C GLY A 179 -9.53 14.31 -13.98
N MET A 180 -8.49 15.01 -13.47
CA MET A 180 -7.11 14.81 -13.92
C MET A 180 -6.60 13.41 -13.63
N SER A 181 -6.87 12.86 -12.47
CA SER A 181 -6.48 11.49 -12.12
C SER A 181 -7.06 10.47 -13.10
N LYS A 182 -8.29 10.65 -13.55
CA LYS A 182 -8.88 9.78 -14.57
C LYS A 182 -8.08 9.82 -15.87
N VAL A 183 -7.84 11.01 -16.43
CA VAL A 183 -7.11 11.17 -17.70
C VAL A 183 -5.70 10.59 -17.60
N ILE A 184 -4.97 10.93 -16.52
CA ILE A 184 -3.61 10.43 -16.28
C ILE A 184 -3.61 8.90 -16.11
N SER A 185 -4.57 8.35 -15.39
CA SER A 185 -4.66 6.91 -15.16
C SER A 185 -5.01 6.16 -16.44
N GLU A 186 -5.90 6.68 -17.29
CA GLU A 186 -6.23 6.09 -18.58
C GLU A 186 -5.01 6.08 -19.52
N GLN A 187 -4.22 7.18 -19.56
CA GLN A 187 -2.98 7.23 -20.32
C GLN A 187 -1.93 6.24 -19.78
N ARG A 188 -1.76 6.18 -18.47
CA ARG A 188 -0.83 5.24 -17.82
C ARG A 188 -1.25 3.81 -18.05
N GLU A 189 -2.52 3.51 -17.95
CA GLU A 189 -3.07 2.20 -18.21
C GLU A 189 -2.78 1.73 -19.63
N GLN A 190 -2.97 2.59 -20.62
CA GLN A 190 -2.64 2.29 -22.01
C GLN A 190 -1.14 2.06 -22.19
N ARG A 191 -0.30 2.91 -21.56
CA ARG A 191 1.17 2.76 -21.59
C ARG A 191 1.62 1.43 -20.96
N TRP A 192 0.97 1.01 -19.87
CA TRP A 192 1.34 -0.20 -19.13
C TRP A 192 0.52 -1.43 -19.51
N ARG A 193 -0.25 -1.35 -20.59
CA ARG A 193 -1.10 -2.45 -21.03
C ARG A 193 -0.34 -3.76 -21.22
N GLN A 194 0.93 -3.70 -21.64
CA GLN A 194 1.79 -4.86 -21.84
C GLN A 194 2.74 -5.12 -20.64
N ALA A 195 2.71 -4.29 -19.60
CA ALA A 195 3.54 -4.52 -18.43
C ALA A 195 3.20 -5.89 -17.80
N PRO A 196 4.21 -6.65 -17.31
CA PRO A 196 3.97 -7.97 -16.72
C PRO A 196 3.05 -7.89 -15.51
N VAL A 197 3.03 -6.77 -14.82
CA VAL A 197 2.16 -6.52 -13.67
C VAL A 197 1.69 -5.06 -13.65
N ILE A 198 0.46 -4.84 -13.15
CA ILE A 198 -0.10 -3.52 -12.83
C ILE A 198 -0.64 -3.59 -11.40
N ARG A 199 -0.37 -2.55 -10.61
CA ARG A 199 -0.93 -2.38 -9.27
C ARG A 199 -2.05 -1.35 -9.30
N LEU A 200 -3.20 -1.69 -8.74
CA LEU A 200 -4.32 -0.78 -8.51
C LEU A 200 -4.24 -0.34 -7.04
N GLY A 201 -3.80 0.87 -6.79
CA GLY A 201 -3.64 1.44 -5.45
C GLY A 201 -4.83 2.32 -5.08
N LEU A 202 -5.71 1.79 -4.24
CA LEU A 202 -6.95 2.42 -3.83
C LEU A 202 -6.79 3.06 -2.44
N HIS A 203 -7.34 4.26 -2.27
CA HIS A 203 -7.41 4.94 -0.97
C HIS A 203 -8.87 5.03 -0.48
N PRO A 204 -9.12 5.15 0.83
CA PRO A 204 -10.48 5.25 1.38
C PRO A 204 -11.29 6.36 0.72
N VAL A 205 -10.66 7.51 0.47
CA VAL A 205 -11.30 8.67 -0.18
C VAL A 205 -11.79 8.38 -1.60
N ASP A 206 -11.18 7.43 -2.31
CA ASP A 206 -11.61 7.03 -3.66
C ASP A 206 -12.99 6.36 -3.60
N MET A 207 -13.25 5.62 -2.53
CA MET A 207 -14.48 4.87 -2.34
C MET A 207 -15.67 5.76 -1.95
N ARG A 208 -15.43 6.96 -1.41
CA ARG A 208 -16.47 7.93 -1.05
C ARG A 208 -17.14 8.54 -2.26
N HIS A 209 -16.46 8.56 -3.41
CA HIS A 209 -16.97 9.19 -4.62
C HIS A 209 -17.33 8.14 -5.67
N ARG A 210 -18.59 8.15 -6.14
CA ARG A 210 -19.07 7.24 -7.18
C ARG A 210 -18.15 7.23 -8.41
N PHE A 211 -17.70 8.42 -8.84
CA PHE A 211 -16.87 8.57 -10.03
C PHE A 211 -15.53 7.78 -9.94
N SER A 212 -14.80 7.87 -8.83
CA SER A 212 -13.55 7.12 -8.62
C SER A 212 -13.81 5.64 -8.35
N ARG A 213 -14.85 5.32 -7.58
CA ARG A 213 -15.24 3.94 -7.31
C ARG A 213 -15.62 3.20 -8.59
N ASP A 214 -16.44 3.82 -9.48
CA ASP A 214 -16.84 3.23 -10.76
C ASP A 214 -15.64 3.06 -11.70
N TYR A 215 -14.64 3.98 -11.68
CA TYR A 215 -13.42 3.82 -12.43
C TYR A 215 -12.62 2.59 -11.95
N TRP A 216 -12.38 2.47 -10.64
CA TRP A 216 -11.64 1.33 -10.09
C TRP A 216 -12.32 0.00 -10.39
N TRP A 217 -13.64 -0.04 -10.27
CA TRP A 217 -14.43 -1.23 -10.57
C TRP A 217 -14.27 -1.65 -12.03
N ARG A 218 -14.51 -0.74 -12.98
CA ARG A 218 -14.36 -1.03 -14.42
C ARG A 218 -12.95 -1.41 -14.80
N THR A 219 -11.95 -0.77 -14.19
CA THR A 219 -10.55 -1.12 -14.45
C THR A 219 -10.24 -2.52 -13.98
N LEU A 220 -10.70 -2.92 -12.79
CA LEU A 220 -10.55 -4.28 -12.28
C LEU A 220 -11.24 -5.30 -13.20
N GLU A 221 -12.52 -5.09 -13.53
CA GLU A 221 -13.29 -5.99 -14.41
C GLU A 221 -12.60 -6.17 -15.77
N ARG A 222 -12.12 -5.08 -16.36
CA ARG A 222 -11.43 -5.14 -17.65
C ARG A 222 -10.12 -5.91 -17.55
N LEU A 223 -9.30 -5.68 -16.54
CA LEU A 223 -8.04 -6.41 -16.36
C LEU A 223 -8.28 -7.91 -16.15
N LEU A 224 -9.35 -8.28 -15.46
CA LEU A 224 -9.75 -9.68 -15.32
C LEU A 224 -10.25 -10.26 -16.66
N ALA A 225 -11.05 -9.51 -17.42
CA ALA A 225 -11.53 -9.90 -18.73
C ALA A 225 -10.38 -10.04 -19.76
N ASP A 226 -9.32 -9.21 -19.63
CA ASP A 226 -8.10 -9.32 -20.43
C ASP A 226 -7.21 -10.53 -20.01
N GLY A 227 -7.68 -11.39 -19.11
CA GLY A 227 -7.00 -12.61 -18.66
C GLY A 227 -5.88 -12.35 -17.65
N ARG A 228 -5.83 -11.17 -17.02
CA ARG A 228 -4.86 -10.90 -15.96
C ARG A 228 -5.16 -11.71 -14.72
N VAL A 229 -4.14 -12.41 -14.22
CA VAL A 229 -4.25 -13.21 -12.99
C VAL A 229 -4.06 -12.30 -11.78
N PRO A 230 -5.08 -12.17 -10.90
CA PRO A 230 -4.93 -11.39 -9.68
C PRO A 230 -3.99 -12.10 -8.70
N MET A 231 -3.14 -11.32 -8.01
CA MET A 231 -2.22 -11.84 -7.00
C MET A 231 -1.79 -10.74 -6.03
N THR A 232 -1.33 -11.13 -4.86
CA THR A 232 -0.75 -10.23 -3.86
C THR A 232 0.64 -9.75 -4.29
N LYS A 233 1.21 -8.77 -3.58
CA LYS A 233 2.58 -8.31 -3.83
C LYS A 233 3.60 -9.41 -3.54
N ILE A 234 3.42 -10.11 -2.42
CA ILE A 234 4.36 -11.17 -2.03
C ILE A 234 4.32 -12.36 -2.98
N ASP A 235 3.13 -12.76 -3.47
CA ASP A 235 3.01 -13.87 -4.41
C ASP A 235 3.73 -13.57 -5.72
N TRP A 236 3.55 -12.34 -6.23
CA TRP A 236 4.20 -11.93 -7.46
C TRP A 236 5.74 -11.90 -7.32
N LEU A 237 6.26 -11.32 -6.24
CA LEU A 237 7.69 -11.31 -5.97
C LEU A 237 8.28 -12.72 -5.82
N THR A 238 7.55 -13.61 -5.17
CA THR A 238 7.96 -15.01 -5.03
C THR A 238 8.03 -15.70 -6.38
N ARG A 239 7.04 -15.48 -7.27
CA ARG A 239 7.08 -16.02 -8.63
C ARG A 239 8.24 -15.48 -9.45
N GLN A 240 8.53 -14.17 -9.37
CA GLN A 240 9.66 -13.56 -10.07
C GLN A 240 10.98 -14.19 -9.66
N ARG A 241 11.19 -14.38 -8.36
CA ARG A 241 12.39 -15.04 -7.83
C ARG A 241 12.52 -16.47 -8.33
N THR A 242 11.47 -17.27 -8.25
CA THR A 242 11.48 -18.66 -8.73
C THR A 242 11.75 -18.74 -10.24
N GLN A 243 11.25 -17.79 -11.03
CA GLN A 243 11.52 -17.74 -12.46
C GLN A 243 13.00 -17.40 -12.75
N ALA A 244 13.56 -16.42 -12.02
CA ALA A 244 14.96 -16.06 -12.15
C ALA A 244 15.91 -17.23 -11.75
N GLU A 245 15.60 -17.93 -10.67
CA GLU A 245 16.37 -19.10 -10.21
C GLU A 245 16.31 -20.29 -11.21
N ARG A 246 15.23 -20.41 -11.98
CA ARG A 246 15.11 -21.46 -13.02
C ARG A 246 15.79 -21.09 -14.34
N ALA A 247 16.07 -19.80 -14.56
CA ALA A 247 16.68 -19.29 -15.77
C ALA A 247 18.22 -19.15 -15.65
N ALA A 248 18.76 -19.26 -14.42
CA ALA A 248 20.19 -19.24 -14.09
C ALA A 248 20.80 -20.63 -14.07
#